data_e12a098e0826337df038c5d32e467631
#
_entry.id   e12a098e0826337df038c5d32e467631
#
_cell.length_a   1.000
_cell.length_b   1.000
_cell.length_c   1.000
_cell.angle_alpha   90.00
_cell.angle_beta   90.00
_cell.angle_gamma   90.00
#
_symmetry.space_group_name_H-M   'P 1'
#
loop_
_entity.id
_entity.type
_entity.pdbx_description
1 polymer ?
#
loop_
_entity_poly.entity_id
_entity_poly.type
_entity_poly.pdbx_seq_one_letter_code
_entity_poly.pdbx_strand_id
1 'polypeptide(L)' 'MEQFNVTGMSCAACSARVEKAVSKVPGVTSCSVSLLTNSMGVEGTASGAAIIKAVQDAGYGASPKKAGTAAA' A
#
# COMPACT_ATOMS: atom_id res chain seq x y z
N MET A 1 10.93 -4.57 -3.40
CA MET A 1 9.80 -3.65 -3.14
C MET A 1 8.51 -4.27 -3.62
N GLU A 2 7.53 -4.33 -2.76
CA GLU A 2 6.22 -4.84 -3.13
C GLU A 2 5.31 -3.70 -3.53
N GLN A 3 4.51 -3.93 -4.55
CA GLN A 3 3.57 -2.92 -5.03
C GLN A 3 2.15 -3.40 -4.85
N PHE A 4 1.28 -2.46 -4.53
CA PHE A 4 -0.13 -2.74 -4.28
C PHE A 4 -0.98 -1.70 -4.96
N ASN A 5 -2.16 -2.12 -5.42
CA ASN A 5 -3.19 -1.19 -5.88
C ASN A 5 -4.02 -0.78 -4.67
N VAL A 6 -4.26 0.51 -4.54
CA VAL A 6 -5.02 1.05 -3.42
C VAL A 6 -6.28 1.70 -3.98
N THR A 7 -7.42 1.40 -3.37
CA THR A 7 -8.69 1.98 -3.78
C THR A 7 -9.29 2.80 -2.66
N GLY A 8 -10.14 3.73 -3.02
CA GLY A 8 -10.80 4.58 -2.04
C GLY A 8 -10.06 5.86 -1.74
N MET A 9 -8.87 6.06 -2.30
CA MET A 9 -8.14 7.31 -2.13
C MET A 9 -8.69 8.34 -3.09
N SER A 10 -9.25 9.40 -2.55
CA SER A 10 -9.81 10.47 -3.38
C SER A 10 -9.08 11.79 -3.21
N CYS A 11 -8.16 11.88 -2.28
CA CYS A 11 -7.42 13.12 -2.05
C CYS A 11 -6.09 12.82 -1.38
N ALA A 12 -5.25 13.86 -1.30
CA ALA A 12 -3.92 13.70 -0.72
C ALA A 12 -3.96 13.27 0.75
N ALA A 13 -4.98 13.71 1.48
CA ALA A 13 -5.11 13.29 2.87
C ALA A 13 -5.34 11.79 2.99
N CYS A 14 -6.03 11.22 2.02
CA CYS A 14 -6.26 9.77 2.01
C CYS A 14 -4.96 9.03 1.80
N SER A 15 -4.13 9.49 0.87
CA SER A 15 -2.84 8.83 0.63
C SER A 15 -1.95 8.92 1.87
N ALA A 16 -1.99 10.04 2.57
CA ALA A 16 -1.21 10.19 3.79
C ALA A 16 -1.68 9.21 4.86
N ARG A 17 -2.98 8.99 4.96
CA ARG A 17 -3.52 8.04 5.93
C ARG A 17 -3.08 6.62 5.61
N VAL A 18 -3.13 6.25 4.35
CA VAL A 18 -2.70 4.92 3.91
C VAL A 18 -1.22 4.74 4.22
N GLU A 19 -0.43 5.72 3.87
CA GLU A 19 1.01 5.67 4.13
C GLU A 19 1.29 5.50 5.61
N LYS A 20 0.61 6.26 6.44
CA LYS A 20 0.81 6.20 7.88
C LYS A 20 0.38 4.84 8.43
N ALA A 21 -0.74 4.32 7.97
CA ALA A 21 -1.22 3.03 8.42
C ALA A 21 -0.24 1.92 8.07
N VAL A 22 0.28 1.95 6.86
CA VAL A 22 1.22 0.92 6.40
C VAL A 22 2.56 1.05 7.12
N SER A 23 3.01 2.27 7.35
CA SER A 23 4.30 2.44 8.01
C SER A 23 4.29 1.97 9.45
N LYS A 24 3.12 1.79 10.04
CA LYS A 24 3.01 1.22 11.40
C LYS A 24 3.10 -0.30 11.41
N VAL A 25 3.04 -0.93 10.27
CA VAL A 25 3.11 -2.39 10.21
C VAL A 25 4.52 -2.84 10.55
N PRO A 26 4.68 -3.80 11.49
CA PRO A 26 6.00 -4.30 11.81
C PRO A 26 6.67 -4.91 10.58
N GLY A 27 7.91 -4.57 10.38
CA GLY A 27 8.67 -5.06 9.24
C GLY A 27 8.71 -4.13 8.05
N VAL A 28 7.88 -3.08 8.04
CA VAL A 28 7.91 -2.10 6.96
C VAL A 28 9.03 -1.10 7.24
N THR A 29 9.96 -0.99 6.30
CA THR A 29 11.05 -0.03 6.41
C THR A 29 10.79 1.23 5.61
N SER A 30 10.00 1.11 4.54
CA SER A 30 9.72 2.26 3.70
C SER A 30 8.39 2.05 2.99
N CYS A 31 7.67 3.13 2.78
CA CYS A 31 6.37 3.08 2.12
C CYS A 31 6.20 4.34 1.28
N SER A 32 5.71 4.16 0.08
CA SER A 32 5.46 5.26 -0.84
C SER A 32 4.11 5.06 -1.49
N VAL A 33 3.28 6.09 -1.47
CA VAL A 33 1.92 6.03 -2.03
C VAL A 33 1.80 7.03 -3.16
N SER A 34 1.21 6.59 -4.27
CA SER A 34 1.01 7.45 -5.43
C SER A 34 -0.49 7.59 -5.69
N LEU A 35 -0.95 8.84 -5.70
CA LEU A 35 -2.34 9.14 -6.05
C LEU A 35 -2.57 9.04 -7.54
N LEU A 36 -1.56 9.34 -8.33
CA LEU A 36 -1.70 9.35 -9.77
C LEU A 36 -2.04 7.98 -10.32
N THR A 37 -1.44 6.95 -9.74
CA THR A 37 -1.64 5.58 -10.20
C THR A 37 -2.47 4.76 -9.22
N ASN A 38 -2.91 5.36 -8.13
CA ASN A 38 -3.65 4.66 -7.07
C ASN A 38 -2.91 3.41 -6.62
N SER A 39 -1.60 3.56 -6.41
CA SER A 39 -0.78 2.42 -6.05
C SER A 39 0.18 2.83 -4.93
N MET A 40 0.76 1.83 -4.30
CA MET A 40 1.79 2.09 -3.30
C MET A 40 2.88 1.05 -3.40
N GLY A 41 4.10 1.48 -3.05
CA GLY A 41 5.24 0.58 -2.96
C GLY A 41 5.69 0.50 -1.52
N VAL A 42 5.96 -0.71 -1.07
CA VAL A 42 6.35 -0.96 0.32
C VAL A 42 7.62 -1.78 0.32
N GLU A 43 8.57 -1.36 1.13
CA GLU A 43 9.81 -2.11 1.34
C GLU A 43 9.88 -2.59 2.77
N GLY A 44 10.44 -3.78 2.95
CA GLY A 44 10.61 -4.35 4.27
C GLY A 44 10.30 -5.83 4.25
N THR A 45 10.24 -6.42 5.44
CA THR A 45 9.97 -7.84 5.59
C THR A 45 8.51 -8.14 5.90
N ALA A 46 7.67 -7.13 6.00
CA ALA A 46 6.26 -7.34 6.27
C ALA A 46 5.59 -8.08 5.13
N SER A 47 4.65 -8.96 5.47
CA SER A 47 3.94 -9.72 4.44
C SER A 47 2.92 -8.83 3.74
N GLY A 48 2.60 -9.19 2.49
CA GLY A 48 1.59 -8.45 1.75
C GLY A 48 0.23 -8.48 2.45
N ALA A 49 -0.10 -9.60 3.07
CA ALA A 49 -1.37 -9.70 3.78
C ALA A 49 -1.46 -8.71 4.94
N ALA A 50 -0.36 -8.52 5.67
CA ALA A 50 -0.34 -7.57 6.77
C ALA A 50 -0.52 -6.15 6.25
N ILE A 51 0.10 -5.83 5.12
CA ILE A 51 -0.01 -4.51 4.53
C ILE A 51 -1.44 -4.26 4.05
N ILE A 52 -2.03 -5.22 3.36
CA ILE A 52 -3.40 -5.10 2.89
C ILE A 52 -4.34 -4.89 4.07
N LYS A 53 -4.14 -5.65 5.14
CA LYS A 53 -4.99 -5.51 6.31
C LYS A 53 -4.86 -4.12 6.92
N ALA A 54 -3.65 -3.58 6.98
CA ALA A 54 -3.44 -2.25 7.52
C ALA A 54 -4.20 -1.20 6.70
N VAL A 55 -4.18 -1.33 5.38
CA VAL A 55 -4.90 -0.42 4.51
C VAL A 55 -6.40 -0.55 4.73
N GLN A 56 -6.90 -1.78 4.86
CA GLN A 56 -8.32 -2.01 5.10
C GLN A 56 -8.75 -1.45 6.44
N ASP A 57 -7.91 -1.58 7.45
CA ASP A 57 -8.20 -1.02 8.77
C ASP A 57 -8.27 0.50 8.74
N ALA A 58 -7.57 1.12 7.81
CA ALA A 58 -7.63 2.56 7.63
C ALA A 58 -8.87 3.01 6.86
N GLY A 59 -9.65 2.07 6.34
CA GLY A 59 -10.87 2.38 5.60
C GLY A 59 -10.72 2.39 4.10
N TYR A 60 -9.65 1.82 3.58
CA TYR A 60 -9.39 1.79 2.14
C TYR A 60 -9.24 0.35 1.68
N GLY A 61 -9.15 0.16 0.37
CA GLY A 61 -8.93 -1.15 -0.19
C GLY A 61 -7.52 -1.27 -0.76
N ALA A 62 -6.95 -2.46 -0.69
CA ALA A 62 -5.65 -2.72 -1.27
C ALA A 62 -5.63 -4.13 -1.84
N SER A 63 -4.89 -4.29 -2.92
CA SER A 63 -4.68 -5.59 -3.53
C SER A 63 -3.26 -5.68 -4.06
N PRO A 64 -2.67 -6.87 -4.09
CA PRO A 64 -1.31 -7.01 -4.59
C PRO A 64 -1.23 -6.63 -6.06
N LYS A 65 -0.20 -5.88 -6.41
CA LYS A 65 0.01 -5.49 -7.79
C LYS A 65 1.11 -6.36 -8.37
N LYS A 66 0.82 -7.63 -8.50
CA LYS A 66 1.79 -8.56 -9.06
C LYS A 66 1.74 -8.61 -10.56
N ALA A 67 0.69 -8.08 -11.13
CA ALA A 67 0.49 -8.16 -12.57
C ALA A 67 1.66 -7.57 -13.33
N GLY A 68 2.17 -6.46 -12.84
CA GLY A 68 3.31 -5.85 -13.50
C GLY A 68 4.52 -6.76 -13.49
N THR A 69 4.74 -7.42 -12.40
CA THR A 69 5.83 -8.36 -12.28
C THR A 69 5.58 -9.59 -13.12
N ALA A 70 4.37 -10.09 -13.02
CA ALA A 70 4.02 -11.29 -13.74
C ALA A 70 4.09 -11.06 -15.24
N ALA A 71 3.78 -9.86 -15.66
CA ALA A 71 3.83 -9.53 -17.06
C ALA A 71 5.25 -9.55 -17.59
N ALA A 72 6.17 -9.49 -16.73
CA ALA A 72 7.55 -9.56 -17.14
C ALA A 72 7.84 -10.92 -17.73
#